data_b46c955fdfa146f9ea9b2b1a7b7ae096
#
_entry.id   b46c955fdfa146f9ea9b2b1a7b7ae096
#
_cell.length_a   1.000
_cell.length_b   1.000
_cell.length_c   1.000
_cell.angle_alpha   90.00
_cell.angle_beta   90.00
_cell.angle_gamma   90.00
#
_symmetry.space_group_name_H-M   'P 1'
#
loop_
_entity.id
_entity.type
_entity.pdbx_description
1 polymer ?
#
loop_
_entity_poly.entity_id
_entity_poly.type
_entity_poly.pdbx_seq_one_letter_code
_entity_poly.pdbx_strand_id
1 'polypeptide(L)'
;MKDLIVDCFAGGGGASVGIEMALGRPVDIAINHDPDAILMHKTNHPDTLHLTEDIFKVNLKKYVKGQHVALMWASPDCTSHSKAKGGKPREKGLRILPWAVYKHAKEILPDVVLMENVEEIQQWGPLDEKGYPIPEKKGEDYKKFITAMKSLGYRFDCRELVAADYGAPTTRKRWYAIFRRDGREIRFPKQTHSADGIGFEKWKPCGDYIDWPDLGSSIFDRKKPLAEATQKRIANGIKKYIIDAESPYIVRNGEALAYIIQYHGETRAGDSRGQLLTEPIKTIDTSNRYGLVTAFITKYYKTGIGQGCDEPLHTITTSPGHFGLVSAFLIKYYGGGCGQTLDRPLDTITTKDRFGLVNVILDIKGEKYIISDIFLRMLKPEELKVMQGFPKDYIIDRDYNWKKYPIAKQVARIGNSVVPIMAEKLVKANCPYLKVGERMPNMSIDDTQEQLRFA
;
A
#
# COMPACT_ATOMS: atom_id res chain seq x y z
N MET A 1 36.28 1.79 -13.28
CA MET A 1 35.20 2.82 -13.25
C MET A 1 33.98 2.21 -12.59
N LYS A 2 33.24 2.97 -11.78
CA LYS A 2 32.03 2.49 -11.10
C LYS A 2 30.89 2.39 -12.11
N ASP A 3 30.20 1.26 -12.16
CA ASP A 3 28.99 1.09 -12.96
C ASP A 3 27.85 1.95 -12.36
N LEU A 4 27.22 2.78 -13.18
CA LEU A 4 26.16 3.69 -12.75
C LEU A 4 24.79 3.00 -12.72
N ILE A 5 23.96 3.45 -11.78
CA ILE A 5 22.56 3.06 -11.60
C ILE A 5 21.70 4.32 -11.69
N VAL A 6 20.71 4.31 -12.58
CA VAL A 6 19.82 5.44 -12.82
C VAL A 6 18.37 5.04 -12.48
N ASP A 7 17.69 5.84 -11.66
CA ASP A 7 16.25 5.71 -11.38
C ASP A 7 15.48 6.84 -12.08
N CYS A 8 14.78 6.48 -13.15
CA CYS A 8 13.90 7.38 -13.90
C CYS A 8 12.48 7.33 -13.33
N PHE A 9 11.87 8.48 -13.08
CA PHE A 9 10.58 8.60 -12.40
C PHE A 9 10.63 8.18 -10.92
N ALA A 10 11.72 8.50 -10.23
CA ALA A 10 12.06 7.99 -8.90
C ALA A 10 10.98 8.24 -7.81
N GLY A 11 10.09 9.24 -7.99
CA GLY A 11 8.99 9.51 -7.06
C GLY A 11 9.48 9.71 -5.63
N GLY A 12 8.82 9.05 -4.69
CA GLY A 12 9.19 9.03 -3.28
C GLY A 12 10.26 7.99 -2.91
N GLY A 13 10.94 7.35 -3.88
CA GLY A 13 12.10 6.49 -3.63
C GLY A 13 11.83 4.99 -3.48
N GLY A 14 10.63 4.49 -3.79
CA GLY A 14 10.34 3.06 -3.61
C GLY A 14 11.22 2.11 -4.41
N ALA A 15 11.54 2.46 -5.66
CA ALA A 15 12.46 1.68 -6.48
C ALA A 15 13.90 1.81 -5.96
N SER A 16 14.34 3.04 -5.66
CA SER A 16 15.68 3.30 -5.13
C SER A 16 15.95 2.55 -3.82
N VAL A 17 14.98 2.52 -2.88
CA VAL A 17 15.06 1.69 -1.67
C VAL A 17 15.27 0.21 -2.00
N GLY A 18 14.46 -0.34 -2.90
CA GLY A 18 14.58 -1.74 -3.30
C GLY A 18 15.91 -2.05 -3.99
N ILE A 19 16.42 -1.13 -4.81
CA ILE A 19 17.74 -1.25 -5.43
C ILE A 19 18.83 -1.25 -4.35
N GLU A 20 18.74 -0.35 -3.37
CA GLU A 20 19.69 -0.28 -2.26
C GLU A 20 19.63 -1.53 -1.38
N MET A 21 18.44 -2.06 -1.07
CA MET A 21 18.28 -3.34 -0.37
C MET A 21 18.89 -4.51 -1.15
N ALA A 22 18.85 -4.46 -2.48
CA ALA A 22 19.44 -5.51 -3.32
C ALA A 22 20.95 -5.47 -3.38
N LEU A 23 21.52 -4.26 -3.46
CA LEU A 23 22.92 -4.04 -3.87
C LEU A 23 23.80 -3.52 -2.74
N GLY A 24 23.24 -3.05 -1.62
CA GLY A 24 24.00 -2.42 -0.53
C GLY A 24 24.58 -1.04 -0.91
N ARG A 25 24.02 -0.39 -1.93
CA ARG A 25 24.44 0.94 -2.39
C ARG A 25 23.24 1.71 -2.99
N PRO A 26 23.20 3.04 -2.81
CA PRO A 26 22.16 3.87 -3.41
C PRO A 26 22.30 3.92 -4.94
N VAL A 27 21.24 4.37 -5.61
CA VAL A 27 21.27 4.76 -7.02
C VAL A 27 22.17 5.98 -7.21
N ASP A 28 22.82 6.10 -8.36
CA ASP A 28 23.73 7.22 -8.61
C ASP A 28 22.99 8.47 -9.07
N ILE A 29 21.92 8.29 -9.86
CA ILE A 29 21.11 9.39 -10.40
C ILE A 29 19.62 9.07 -10.22
N ALA A 30 18.85 10.00 -9.66
CA ALA A 30 17.40 9.93 -9.55
C ALA A 30 16.74 11.13 -10.23
N ILE A 31 15.72 10.87 -11.06
CA ILE A 31 15.03 11.89 -11.85
C ILE A 31 13.54 11.91 -11.52
N ASN A 32 13.01 13.07 -11.22
CA ASN A 32 11.57 13.30 -11.13
C ASN A 32 11.26 14.79 -11.40
N HIS A 33 10.11 15.06 -12.02
CA HIS A 33 9.67 16.44 -12.28
C HIS A 33 9.07 17.13 -11.05
N ASP A 34 8.61 16.35 -10.05
CA ASP A 34 7.98 16.87 -8.84
C ASP A 34 9.03 17.21 -7.78
N PRO A 35 9.22 18.50 -7.45
CA PRO A 35 10.23 18.90 -6.47
C PRO A 35 9.97 18.35 -5.06
N ASP A 36 8.71 18.19 -4.65
CA ASP A 36 8.37 17.62 -3.35
C ASP A 36 8.79 16.13 -3.28
N ALA A 37 8.62 15.37 -4.39
CA ALA A 37 9.07 13.99 -4.46
C ALA A 37 10.59 13.89 -4.37
N ILE A 38 11.30 14.75 -5.08
CA ILE A 38 12.78 14.81 -5.03
C ILE A 38 13.29 15.20 -3.65
N LEU A 39 12.64 16.14 -2.96
CA LEU A 39 13.04 16.49 -1.60
C LEU A 39 12.86 15.33 -0.62
N MET A 40 11.78 14.55 -0.72
CA MET A 40 11.59 13.33 0.07
C MET A 40 12.64 12.27 -0.31
N HIS A 41 12.88 12.06 -1.59
CA HIS A 41 13.90 11.13 -2.06
C HIS A 41 15.29 11.50 -1.50
N LYS A 42 15.68 12.77 -1.58
CA LYS A 42 16.94 13.28 -1.07
C LYS A 42 17.08 13.10 0.45
N THR A 43 15.99 13.20 1.21
CA THR A 43 15.98 12.96 2.66
C THR A 43 16.47 11.55 2.99
N ASN A 44 16.09 10.57 2.17
CA ASN A 44 16.39 9.16 2.42
C ASN A 44 17.61 8.66 1.63
N HIS A 45 17.98 9.32 0.54
CA HIS A 45 19.12 8.96 -0.35
C HIS A 45 20.02 10.17 -0.59
N PRO A 46 20.73 10.68 0.43
CA PRO A 46 21.50 11.93 0.33
C PRO A 46 22.68 11.86 -0.65
N ASP A 47 23.23 10.67 -0.88
CA ASP A 47 24.38 10.45 -1.77
C ASP A 47 24.00 10.32 -3.25
N THR A 48 22.71 10.35 -3.59
CA THR A 48 22.20 10.28 -4.95
C THR A 48 22.21 11.67 -5.61
N LEU A 49 22.61 11.76 -6.88
CA LEU A 49 22.43 12.96 -7.69
C LEU A 49 20.95 13.10 -8.08
N HIS A 50 20.30 14.16 -7.60
CA HIS A 50 18.90 14.42 -7.86
C HIS A 50 18.70 15.42 -8.99
N LEU A 51 17.90 15.06 -9.99
CA LEU A 51 17.51 15.92 -11.12
C LEU A 51 16.01 16.21 -11.04
N THR A 52 15.68 17.47 -10.67
CA THR A 52 14.29 17.96 -10.64
C THR A 52 13.96 18.57 -12.00
N GLU A 53 13.61 17.74 -12.96
CA GLU A 53 13.40 18.16 -14.35
C GLU A 53 12.37 17.25 -15.04
N ASP A 54 11.74 17.79 -16.09
CA ASP A 54 10.93 17.00 -17.02
C ASP A 54 11.79 15.93 -17.68
N ILE A 55 11.37 14.68 -17.60
CA ILE A 55 12.11 13.51 -18.08
C ILE A 55 12.51 13.61 -19.57
N PHE A 56 11.71 14.30 -20.41
CA PHE A 56 12.04 14.53 -21.81
C PHE A 56 13.11 15.59 -22.01
N LYS A 57 13.28 16.53 -21.07
CA LYS A 57 14.26 17.62 -21.15
C LYS A 57 15.61 17.23 -20.60
N VAL A 58 15.67 16.23 -19.69
CA VAL A 58 16.95 15.75 -19.14
C VAL A 58 17.85 15.24 -20.25
N ASN A 59 19.11 15.68 -20.24
CA ASN A 59 20.20 15.13 -21.03
C ASN A 59 21.09 14.27 -20.14
N LEU A 60 20.79 12.97 -20.06
CA LEU A 60 21.53 12.03 -19.20
C LEU A 60 22.99 11.89 -19.62
N LYS A 61 23.35 12.02 -20.90
CA LYS A 61 24.76 11.97 -21.35
C LYS A 61 25.64 12.97 -20.61
N LYS A 62 25.11 14.16 -20.29
CA LYS A 62 25.84 15.18 -19.54
C LYS A 62 26.20 14.72 -18.12
N TYR A 63 25.35 13.92 -17.49
CA TYR A 63 25.50 13.49 -16.10
C TYR A 63 26.29 12.18 -15.98
N VAL A 64 26.09 11.24 -16.91
CA VAL A 64 26.85 9.98 -16.92
C VAL A 64 28.30 10.18 -17.38
N LYS A 65 28.61 11.27 -18.13
CA LYS A 65 29.98 11.66 -18.53
C LYS A 65 30.78 10.52 -19.18
N GLY A 66 30.13 9.70 -19.99
CA GLY A 66 30.74 8.55 -20.66
C GLY A 66 31.01 7.33 -19.76
N GLN A 67 30.60 7.37 -18.48
CA GLN A 67 30.67 6.19 -17.63
C GLN A 67 29.62 5.17 -18.05
N HIS A 68 29.94 3.90 -17.81
CA HIS A 68 29.04 2.78 -18.10
C HIS A 68 27.82 2.80 -17.17
N VAL A 69 26.62 2.58 -17.74
CA VAL A 69 25.36 2.47 -16.99
C VAL A 69 24.94 1.01 -17.00
N ALA A 70 25.03 0.35 -15.86
CA ALA A 70 24.68 -1.07 -15.77
C ALA A 70 23.18 -1.29 -15.58
N LEU A 71 22.51 -0.38 -14.88
CA LEU A 71 21.07 -0.50 -14.56
C LEU A 71 20.35 0.83 -14.74
N MET A 72 19.23 0.81 -15.44
CA MET A 72 18.23 1.87 -15.46
C MET A 72 16.90 1.31 -14.97
N TRP A 73 16.37 1.88 -13.90
CA TRP A 73 15.00 1.64 -13.47
C TRP A 73 14.08 2.71 -14.06
N ALA A 74 12.87 2.33 -14.47
CA ALA A 74 11.88 3.26 -15.01
C ALA A 74 10.45 2.88 -14.57
N SER A 75 9.78 3.77 -13.85
CA SER A 75 8.38 3.62 -13.43
C SER A 75 7.54 4.83 -13.89
N PRO A 76 7.28 4.96 -15.21
CA PRO A 76 6.51 6.08 -15.76
C PRO A 76 5.08 6.09 -15.22
N ASP A 77 4.53 7.30 -15.03
CA ASP A 77 3.17 7.47 -14.50
C ASP A 77 2.14 6.62 -15.25
N CYS A 78 1.36 5.89 -14.49
CA CYS A 78 0.37 4.92 -14.99
C CYS A 78 -1.07 5.46 -14.98
N THR A 79 -1.33 6.66 -14.46
CA THR A 79 -2.70 7.17 -14.24
C THR A 79 -3.52 7.25 -15.52
N SER A 80 -2.88 7.52 -16.67
CA SER A 80 -3.53 7.54 -17.98
C SER A 80 -3.70 6.16 -18.63
N HIS A 81 -3.12 5.10 -18.07
CA HIS A 81 -3.32 3.71 -18.51
C HIS A 81 -4.30 2.97 -17.62
N SER A 82 -4.35 3.26 -16.32
CA SER A 82 -5.11 2.54 -15.31
C SER A 82 -6.63 2.54 -15.53
N LYS A 83 -7.26 1.39 -15.26
CA LYS A 83 -8.73 1.22 -15.15
C LYS A 83 -9.34 2.10 -14.05
N ALA A 84 -8.58 2.46 -13.02
CA ALA A 84 -9.04 3.28 -11.90
C ALA A 84 -9.50 4.69 -12.31
N LYS A 85 -9.09 5.18 -13.51
CA LYS A 85 -9.58 6.45 -14.06
C LYS A 85 -11.07 6.41 -14.46
N GLY A 86 -11.66 5.21 -14.54
CA GLY A 86 -13.05 5.04 -15.00
C GLY A 86 -13.26 5.56 -16.42
N GLY A 87 -14.33 5.62 -17.05
CA GLY A 87 -14.56 6.05 -18.43
C GLY A 87 -14.17 7.50 -18.80
N LYS A 88 -13.25 8.15 -18.06
CA LYS A 88 -12.79 9.53 -18.34
C LYS A 88 -11.76 9.57 -19.48
N PRO A 89 -11.68 10.70 -20.24
CA PRO A 89 -10.65 10.90 -21.26
C PRO A 89 -9.25 10.73 -20.70
N ARG A 90 -8.33 10.24 -21.54
CA ARG A 90 -6.92 10.02 -21.19
C ARG A 90 -6.06 11.23 -21.55
N GLU A 91 -5.01 11.48 -20.79
CA GLU A 91 -4.08 12.57 -21.03
C GLU A 91 -2.98 12.11 -22.00
N LYS A 92 -2.91 12.73 -23.20
CA LYS A 92 -1.92 12.39 -24.22
C LYS A 92 -0.47 12.51 -23.68
N GLY A 93 -0.19 13.56 -22.93
CA GLY A 93 1.14 13.83 -22.36
C GLY A 93 1.66 12.71 -21.43
N LEU A 94 0.79 12.13 -20.60
CA LEU A 94 1.17 11.03 -19.72
C LEU A 94 1.32 9.69 -20.46
N ARG A 95 0.61 9.50 -21.55
CA ARG A 95 0.69 8.26 -22.34
C ARG A 95 1.96 8.15 -23.17
N ILE A 96 2.70 9.25 -23.38
CA ILE A 96 3.97 9.23 -24.10
C ILE A 96 5.18 8.96 -23.19
N LEU A 97 5.01 8.92 -21.87
CA LEU A 97 6.12 8.74 -20.93
C LEU A 97 7.00 7.49 -21.18
N PRO A 98 6.46 6.34 -21.65
CA PRO A 98 7.32 5.22 -22.04
C PRO A 98 8.34 5.58 -23.13
N TRP A 99 8.03 6.54 -24.02
CA TRP A 99 8.98 7.01 -25.02
C TRP A 99 10.17 7.78 -24.44
N ALA A 100 10.02 8.36 -23.22
CA ALA A 100 11.16 8.91 -22.49
C ALA A 100 12.14 7.80 -22.05
N VAL A 101 11.60 6.63 -21.65
CA VAL A 101 12.44 5.45 -21.36
C VAL A 101 13.25 5.04 -22.59
N TYR A 102 12.62 4.95 -23.76
CA TYR A 102 13.31 4.67 -25.02
C TYR A 102 14.37 5.73 -25.35
N LYS A 103 14.05 7.03 -25.21
CA LYS A 103 14.98 8.14 -25.42
C LYS A 103 16.25 7.93 -24.59
N HIS A 104 16.11 7.72 -23.29
CA HIS A 104 17.25 7.56 -22.40
C HIS A 104 17.97 6.24 -22.63
N ALA A 105 17.26 5.14 -22.87
CA ALA A 105 17.88 3.86 -23.23
C ALA A 105 18.75 3.99 -24.51
N LYS A 106 18.30 4.76 -25.49
CA LYS A 106 19.07 5.06 -26.72
C LYS A 106 20.28 5.95 -26.44
N GLU A 107 20.17 6.90 -25.52
CA GLU A 107 21.23 7.87 -25.21
C GLU A 107 22.40 7.28 -24.42
N ILE A 108 22.12 6.43 -23.42
CA ILE A 108 23.12 5.94 -22.46
C ILE A 108 23.30 4.42 -22.49
N LEU A 109 22.51 3.70 -23.28
CA LEU A 109 22.61 2.26 -23.57
C LEU A 109 22.87 1.40 -22.31
N PRO A 110 22.03 1.47 -21.25
CA PRO A 110 22.22 0.66 -20.05
C PRO A 110 22.19 -0.83 -20.37
N ASP A 111 22.95 -1.65 -19.64
CA ASP A 111 22.94 -3.11 -19.81
C ASP A 111 21.56 -3.71 -19.55
N VAL A 112 20.92 -3.23 -18.50
CA VAL A 112 19.58 -3.68 -18.06
C VAL A 112 18.67 -2.48 -17.86
N VAL A 113 17.47 -2.53 -18.43
CA VAL A 113 16.36 -1.63 -18.10
C VAL A 113 15.27 -2.44 -17.42
N LEU A 114 14.96 -2.09 -16.17
CA LEU A 114 13.80 -2.62 -15.43
C LEU A 114 12.69 -1.58 -15.47
N MET A 115 11.50 -1.99 -15.90
CA MET A 115 10.37 -1.08 -16.04
C MET A 115 9.16 -1.60 -15.27
N GLU A 116 8.48 -0.71 -14.54
CA GLU A 116 7.22 -1.01 -13.82
C GLU A 116 6.08 -0.17 -14.36
N ASN A 117 4.88 -0.79 -14.44
CA ASN A 117 3.64 -0.09 -14.77
C ASN A 117 2.41 -0.92 -14.33
N VAL A 118 1.22 -0.41 -14.59
CA VAL A 118 -0.03 -1.18 -14.46
C VAL A 118 -0.17 -2.19 -15.61
N GLU A 119 -0.94 -3.27 -15.40
CA GLU A 119 -1.16 -4.32 -16.42
C GLU A 119 -1.72 -3.76 -17.73
N GLU A 120 -2.51 -2.69 -17.65
CA GLU A 120 -3.15 -2.05 -18.78
C GLU A 120 -2.19 -1.35 -19.76
N ILE A 121 -0.92 -1.21 -19.42
CA ILE A 121 0.09 -0.69 -20.36
C ILE A 121 0.17 -1.57 -21.63
N GLN A 122 -0.10 -2.86 -21.51
CA GLN A 122 -0.15 -3.80 -22.66
C GLN A 122 -1.27 -3.48 -23.65
N GLN A 123 -2.23 -2.68 -23.20
CA GLN A 123 -3.36 -2.19 -24.03
C GLN A 123 -3.12 -0.78 -24.57
N TRP A 124 -1.93 -0.23 -24.38
CA TRP A 124 -1.58 1.10 -24.82
C TRP A 124 -1.65 1.20 -26.36
N GLY A 125 -2.51 2.10 -26.84
CA GLY A 125 -2.73 2.40 -28.24
C GLY A 125 -3.21 3.84 -28.44
N PRO A 126 -3.42 4.28 -29.67
CA PRO A 126 -3.86 5.63 -30.00
C PRO A 126 -5.18 6.03 -29.31
N LEU A 127 -5.37 7.34 -29.17
CA LEU A 127 -6.61 7.94 -28.67
C LEU A 127 -7.34 8.62 -29.83
N ASP A 128 -8.66 8.64 -29.75
CA ASP A 128 -9.51 9.45 -30.61
C ASP A 128 -9.37 10.96 -30.31
N GLU A 129 -10.10 11.81 -31.05
CA GLU A 129 -10.06 13.25 -30.86
C GLU A 129 -10.55 13.69 -29.47
N LYS A 130 -11.44 12.92 -28.85
CA LYS A 130 -12.01 13.17 -27.51
C LYS A 130 -11.13 12.62 -26.37
N GLY A 131 -10.01 11.94 -26.71
CA GLY A 131 -9.09 11.37 -25.73
C GLY A 131 -9.48 9.97 -25.22
N TYR A 132 -10.33 9.25 -25.92
CA TYR A 132 -10.68 7.86 -25.58
C TYR A 132 -9.83 6.86 -26.36
N PRO A 133 -9.46 5.71 -25.76
CA PRO A 133 -8.77 4.63 -26.49
C PRO A 133 -9.59 4.10 -27.64
N ILE A 134 -8.96 3.98 -28.82
CA ILE A 134 -9.57 3.37 -30.02
C ILE A 134 -9.49 1.85 -29.85
N PRO A 135 -10.64 1.13 -29.71
CA PRO A 135 -10.65 -0.30 -29.39
C PRO A 135 -9.87 -1.17 -30.40
N GLU A 136 -9.99 -0.88 -31.70
CA GLU A 136 -9.35 -1.63 -32.79
C GLU A 136 -7.84 -1.47 -32.83
N LYS A 137 -7.32 -0.40 -32.19
CA LYS A 137 -5.89 -0.07 -32.13
C LYS A 137 -5.27 -0.38 -30.76
N LYS A 138 -5.96 -1.17 -29.96
CA LYS A 138 -5.51 -1.59 -28.63
C LYS A 138 -4.17 -2.33 -28.72
N GLY A 139 -3.18 -1.88 -27.93
CA GLY A 139 -1.84 -2.45 -27.88
C GLY A 139 -0.90 -2.04 -29.03
N GLU A 140 -1.32 -1.18 -29.96
CA GLU A 140 -0.51 -0.77 -31.09
C GLU A 140 0.74 0.02 -30.66
N ASP A 141 0.59 1.02 -29.80
CA ASP A 141 1.71 1.83 -29.29
C ASP A 141 2.62 1.03 -28.38
N TYR A 142 2.06 0.11 -27.59
CA TYR A 142 2.83 -0.84 -26.79
C TYR A 142 3.75 -1.68 -27.68
N LYS A 143 3.23 -2.27 -28.77
CA LYS A 143 4.02 -3.06 -29.72
C LYS A 143 5.12 -2.22 -30.37
N LYS A 144 4.82 -0.97 -30.78
CA LYS A 144 5.80 -0.03 -31.33
C LYS A 144 6.92 0.25 -30.34
N PHE A 145 6.59 0.51 -29.07
CA PHE A 145 7.57 0.74 -28.02
C PHE A 145 8.50 -0.47 -27.81
N ILE A 146 7.93 -1.68 -27.68
CA ILE A 146 8.74 -2.90 -27.52
C ILE A 146 9.65 -3.12 -28.74
N THR A 147 9.15 -2.91 -29.95
CA THR A 147 9.94 -3.03 -31.18
C THR A 147 11.08 -2.02 -31.21
N ALA A 148 10.83 -0.77 -30.81
CA ALA A 148 11.86 0.27 -30.72
C ALA A 148 12.94 -0.08 -29.69
N MET A 149 12.57 -0.58 -28.52
CA MET A 149 13.54 -1.06 -27.52
C MET A 149 14.38 -2.22 -28.06
N LYS A 150 13.76 -3.19 -28.72
CA LYS A 150 14.48 -4.32 -29.34
C LYS A 150 15.46 -3.86 -30.45
N SER A 151 15.14 -2.81 -31.21
CA SER A 151 16.05 -2.26 -32.23
C SER A 151 17.33 -1.65 -31.65
N LEU A 152 17.36 -1.34 -30.34
CA LEU A 152 18.59 -0.94 -29.63
C LEU A 152 19.44 -2.13 -29.16
N GLY A 153 19.09 -3.36 -29.53
CA GLY A 153 19.79 -4.58 -29.14
C GLY A 153 19.28 -5.22 -27.85
N TYR A 154 18.15 -4.77 -27.27
CA TYR A 154 17.60 -5.37 -26.07
C TYR A 154 16.81 -6.65 -26.38
N ARG A 155 17.06 -7.72 -25.60
CA ARG A 155 16.11 -8.80 -25.40
C ARG A 155 15.05 -8.33 -24.41
N PHE A 156 13.85 -8.88 -24.49
CA PHE A 156 12.70 -8.42 -23.72
C PHE A 156 11.90 -9.62 -23.21
N ASP A 157 11.51 -9.54 -21.95
CA ASP A 157 10.48 -10.37 -21.34
C ASP A 157 9.69 -9.53 -20.31
N CYS A 158 8.43 -9.92 -20.02
CA CYS A 158 7.60 -9.22 -19.05
C CYS A 158 6.67 -10.18 -18.31
N ARG A 159 6.32 -9.82 -17.08
CA ARG A 159 5.35 -10.56 -16.27
C ARG A 159 4.50 -9.62 -15.43
N GLU A 160 3.29 -10.07 -15.13
CA GLU A 160 2.46 -9.47 -14.09
C GLU A 160 2.75 -10.17 -12.78
N LEU A 161 3.17 -9.42 -11.78
CA LEU A 161 3.58 -9.98 -10.49
C LEU A 161 2.75 -9.33 -9.37
N VAL A 162 2.35 -10.14 -8.39
CA VAL A 162 1.66 -9.70 -7.17
C VAL A 162 2.69 -9.58 -6.05
N ALA A 163 2.77 -8.42 -5.43
CA ALA A 163 3.81 -8.13 -4.44
C ALA A 163 3.75 -9.08 -3.22
N ALA A 164 2.55 -9.52 -2.82
CA ALA A 164 2.36 -10.47 -1.73
C ALA A 164 3.04 -11.81 -1.99
N ASP A 165 3.15 -12.26 -3.24
CA ASP A 165 3.82 -13.51 -3.64
C ASP A 165 5.33 -13.48 -3.38
N TYR A 166 5.88 -12.30 -3.11
CA TYR A 166 7.30 -12.06 -2.86
C TYR A 166 7.59 -11.54 -1.45
N GLY A 167 6.57 -11.60 -0.56
CA GLY A 167 6.69 -11.28 0.86
C GLY A 167 6.42 -9.82 1.23
N ALA A 168 5.85 -9.01 0.31
CA ALA A 168 5.32 -7.73 0.66
C ALA A 168 3.91 -7.87 1.30
N PRO A 169 3.56 -7.09 2.33
CA PRO A 169 2.23 -7.18 2.94
C PRO A 169 1.15 -6.40 2.14
N THR A 170 1.22 -6.47 0.81
CA THR A 170 0.24 -5.86 -0.10
C THR A 170 -0.03 -6.74 -1.32
N THR A 171 -1.30 -6.82 -1.74
CA THR A 171 -1.71 -7.52 -2.97
C THR A 171 -1.54 -6.65 -4.23
N ARG A 172 -0.71 -5.59 -4.17
CA ARG A 172 -0.45 -4.73 -5.33
C ARG A 172 0.08 -5.55 -6.50
N LYS A 173 -0.67 -5.62 -7.57
CA LYS A 173 -0.32 -6.29 -8.83
C LYS A 173 0.20 -5.27 -9.83
N ARG A 174 1.34 -5.55 -10.48
CA ARG A 174 1.95 -4.68 -11.50
C ARG A 174 2.56 -5.50 -12.62
N TRP A 175 2.65 -4.88 -13.77
CA TRP A 175 3.42 -5.35 -14.91
C TRP A 175 4.86 -4.91 -14.73
N TYR A 176 5.78 -5.87 -14.85
CA TYR A 176 7.23 -5.65 -14.82
C TYR A 176 7.83 -6.13 -16.13
N ALA A 177 8.68 -5.30 -16.74
CA ALA A 177 9.42 -5.64 -17.93
C ALA A 177 10.91 -5.55 -17.69
N ILE A 178 11.63 -6.45 -18.33
CA ILE A 178 13.08 -6.52 -18.31
C ILE A 178 13.59 -6.43 -19.75
N PHE A 179 14.34 -5.40 -20.02
CA PHE A 179 15.07 -5.25 -21.27
C PHE A 179 16.56 -5.43 -20.97
N ARG A 180 17.24 -6.32 -21.70
CA ARG A 180 18.61 -6.68 -21.41
C ARG A 180 19.45 -6.84 -22.66
N ARG A 181 20.68 -6.24 -22.69
CA ARG A 181 21.58 -6.25 -23.85
C ARG A 181 22.99 -6.78 -23.57
N ASP A 182 23.35 -7.07 -22.32
CA ASP A 182 24.68 -7.55 -21.90
C ASP A 182 24.95 -9.04 -22.17
N GLY A 183 24.10 -9.71 -22.93
CA GLY A 183 24.24 -11.12 -23.27
C GLY A 183 23.72 -12.11 -22.21
N ARG A 184 23.53 -11.70 -20.97
CA ARG A 184 23.05 -12.56 -19.88
C ARG A 184 21.56 -12.86 -20.02
N GLU A 185 21.07 -13.91 -19.36
CA GLU A 185 19.66 -14.29 -19.36
C GLU A 185 18.79 -13.30 -18.59
N ILE A 186 17.56 -13.11 -19.05
CA ILE A 186 16.51 -12.44 -18.30
C ILE A 186 15.97 -13.43 -17.26
N ARG A 187 15.88 -12.99 -15.98
CA ARG A 187 15.39 -13.82 -14.87
C ARG A 187 14.35 -13.07 -14.07
N PHE A 188 13.18 -13.70 -13.91
CA PHE A 188 12.19 -13.24 -12.93
C PHE A 188 12.44 -13.89 -11.57
N PRO A 189 12.20 -13.17 -10.47
CA PRO A 189 12.35 -13.74 -9.14
C PRO A 189 11.43 -14.93 -8.95
N LYS A 190 11.87 -15.92 -8.15
CA LYS A 190 11.01 -17.05 -7.75
C LYS A 190 10.02 -16.56 -6.70
N GLN A 191 8.78 -17.02 -6.80
CA GLN A 191 7.76 -16.83 -5.79
C GLN A 191 8.21 -17.44 -4.46
N THR A 192 7.93 -16.76 -3.35
CA THR A 192 8.31 -17.19 -2.00
C THR A 192 7.11 -17.34 -1.06
N HIS A 193 5.97 -16.69 -1.37
CA HIS A 193 4.77 -16.68 -0.54
C HIS A 193 3.54 -17.01 -1.39
N SER A 194 2.49 -17.53 -0.74
CA SER A 194 1.17 -17.76 -1.36
C SER A 194 0.05 -17.46 -0.35
N ALA A 195 -1.18 -17.30 -0.87
CA ALA A 195 -2.35 -17.03 -0.03
C ALA A 195 -2.66 -18.18 0.94
N ASP A 196 -2.50 -19.42 0.48
CA ASP A 196 -2.76 -20.65 1.22
C ASP A 196 -1.54 -21.16 2.02
N GLY A 197 -0.33 -20.72 1.66
CA GLY A 197 0.92 -21.19 2.27
C GLY A 197 1.35 -22.59 1.85
N ILE A 198 0.70 -23.20 0.84
CA ILE A 198 1.02 -24.56 0.39
C ILE A 198 2.29 -24.55 -0.47
N GLY A 199 3.37 -25.13 0.05
CA GLY A 199 4.68 -25.14 -0.61
C GLY A 199 5.44 -23.80 -0.60
N PHE A 200 4.87 -22.76 0.03
CA PHE A 200 5.41 -21.43 0.17
C PHE A 200 5.17 -20.89 1.59
N GLU A 201 5.82 -19.78 1.95
CA GLU A 201 5.41 -19.03 3.13
C GLU A 201 4.02 -18.41 2.90
N LYS A 202 3.24 -18.27 3.96
CA LYS A 202 1.94 -17.61 3.88
C LYS A 202 2.11 -16.10 3.65
N TRP A 203 1.19 -15.50 2.90
CA TRP A 203 1.15 -14.05 2.74
C TRP A 203 1.14 -13.33 4.08
N LYS A 204 1.87 -12.22 4.15
CA LYS A 204 1.96 -11.41 5.37
C LYS A 204 0.67 -10.61 5.57
N PRO A 205 -0.04 -10.82 6.68
CA PRO A 205 -1.31 -10.14 6.94
C PRO A 205 -1.09 -8.67 7.29
N CYS A 206 -2.01 -7.79 6.91
CA CYS A 206 -1.90 -6.36 7.23
C CYS A 206 -2.11 -6.09 8.72
N GLY A 207 -2.76 -6.97 9.45
CA GLY A 207 -2.97 -6.85 10.90
C GLY A 207 -1.69 -6.75 11.73
N ASP A 208 -0.58 -7.34 11.22
CA ASP A 208 0.74 -7.28 11.89
C ASP A 208 1.38 -5.88 11.85
N TYR A 209 0.85 -4.98 11.05
CA TYR A 209 1.38 -3.65 10.80
C TYR A 209 0.48 -2.53 11.35
N ILE A 210 -0.55 -2.89 12.11
CA ILE A 210 -1.47 -1.94 12.76
C ILE A 210 -0.88 -1.46 14.09
N ASP A 211 -0.98 -0.16 14.34
CA ASP A 211 -0.70 0.44 15.65
C ASP A 211 -1.89 0.19 16.60
N TRP A 212 -1.93 -1.00 17.19
CA TRP A 212 -3.02 -1.46 18.06
C TRP A 212 -3.26 -0.64 19.33
N PRO A 213 -2.26 0.03 19.95
CA PRO A 213 -2.51 0.98 21.02
C PRO A 213 -3.45 2.12 20.66
N ASP A 214 -3.45 2.58 19.40
CA ASP A 214 -4.36 3.62 18.93
C ASP A 214 -5.50 3.02 18.08
N LEU A 215 -6.66 2.89 18.65
CA LEU A 215 -7.88 2.43 17.96
C LEU A 215 -8.73 3.58 17.41
N GLY A 216 -8.35 4.83 17.68
CA GLY A 216 -9.15 6.01 17.35
C GLY A 216 -10.21 6.32 18.39
N SER A 217 -11.34 6.89 17.96
CA SER A 217 -12.43 7.30 18.86
C SER A 217 -13.69 6.47 18.62
N SER A 218 -14.50 6.30 19.67
CA SER A 218 -15.84 5.74 19.54
C SER A 218 -16.64 6.51 18.49
N ILE A 219 -17.41 5.80 17.69
CA ILE A 219 -18.30 6.41 16.70
C ILE A 219 -19.52 7.09 17.37
N PHE A 220 -19.82 6.73 18.62
CA PHE A 220 -20.96 7.24 19.38
C PHE A 220 -20.64 8.53 20.14
N ASP A 221 -19.41 8.71 20.63
CA ASP A 221 -18.96 9.87 21.42
C ASP A 221 -18.52 11.08 20.59
N ARG A 222 -18.88 11.12 19.31
CA ARG A 222 -18.47 12.21 18.41
C ARG A 222 -19.36 13.43 18.57
N LYS A 223 -18.75 14.62 18.74
CA LYS A 223 -19.48 15.91 18.71
C LYS A 223 -20.31 16.08 17.43
N LYS A 224 -19.80 15.60 16.29
CA LYS A 224 -20.50 15.55 15.00
C LYS A 224 -20.64 14.11 14.57
N PRO A 225 -21.87 13.61 14.41
CA PRO A 225 -22.11 12.25 13.97
C PRO A 225 -21.48 11.95 12.60
N LEU A 226 -21.13 10.68 12.36
CA LEU A 226 -20.68 10.23 11.05
C LEU A 226 -21.80 10.38 10.01
N ALA A 227 -21.43 10.70 8.77
CA ALA A 227 -22.36 10.72 7.65
C ALA A 227 -23.09 9.36 7.52
N GLU A 228 -24.35 9.37 7.14
CA GLU A 228 -25.19 8.17 7.01
C GLU A 228 -24.54 7.10 6.12
N ALA A 229 -23.93 7.50 5.00
CA ALA A 229 -23.21 6.57 4.12
C ALA A 229 -22.05 5.87 4.84
N THR A 230 -21.34 6.56 5.74
CA THR A 230 -20.28 5.96 6.56
C THR A 230 -20.83 5.00 7.58
N GLN A 231 -21.93 5.36 8.26
CA GLN A 231 -22.59 4.48 9.24
C GLN A 231 -23.10 3.19 8.56
N LYS A 232 -23.76 3.30 7.41
CA LYS A 232 -24.20 2.14 6.61
C LYS A 232 -23.02 1.26 6.19
N ARG A 233 -21.91 1.87 5.78
CA ARG A 233 -20.70 1.14 5.41
C ARG A 233 -20.10 0.38 6.60
N ILE A 234 -20.05 0.99 7.77
CA ILE A 234 -19.61 0.32 9.01
C ILE A 234 -20.53 -0.84 9.36
N ALA A 235 -21.85 -0.63 9.35
CA ALA A 235 -22.83 -1.69 9.67
C ALA A 235 -22.71 -2.88 8.70
N ASN A 236 -22.64 -2.62 7.40
CA ASN A 236 -22.44 -3.66 6.39
C ASN A 236 -21.08 -4.35 6.53
N GLY A 237 -20.05 -3.60 6.92
CA GLY A 237 -18.72 -4.15 7.18
C GLY A 237 -18.69 -5.05 8.40
N ILE A 238 -19.31 -4.66 9.51
CA ILE A 238 -19.47 -5.50 10.71
C ILE A 238 -20.21 -6.79 10.34
N LYS A 239 -21.32 -6.69 9.59
CA LYS A 239 -22.02 -7.89 9.13
C LYS A 239 -21.08 -8.80 8.34
N LYS A 240 -20.39 -8.29 7.32
CA LYS A 240 -19.60 -9.07 6.38
C LYS A 240 -18.29 -9.62 6.97
N TYR A 241 -17.57 -8.82 7.76
CA TYR A 241 -16.21 -9.14 8.21
C TYR A 241 -16.11 -9.57 9.66
N ILE A 242 -17.20 -9.46 10.41
CA ILE A 242 -17.27 -9.90 11.81
C ILE A 242 -18.34 -10.98 11.97
N ILE A 243 -19.61 -10.71 11.63
CA ILE A 243 -20.73 -11.61 11.91
C ILE A 243 -20.73 -12.82 10.96
N ASP A 244 -20.68 -12.56 9.65
CA ASP A 244 -20.76 -13.59 8.61
C ASP A 244 -19.37 -14.19 8.27
N ALA A 245 -18.28 -13.70 8.91
CA ALA A 245 -16.94 -14.20 8.65
C ALA A 245 -16.68 -15.52 9.40
N GLU A 246 -16.18 -16.53 8.71
CA GLU A 246 -15.78 -17.82 9.32
C GLU A 246 -14.69 -17.65 10.39
N SER A 247 -13.78 -16.70 10.17
CA SER A 247 -12.66 -16.39 11.06
C SER A 247 -12.46 -14.88 11.17
N PRO A 248 -13.25 -14.16 11.97
CA PRO A 248 -13.06 -12.74 12.19
C PRO A 248 -11.74 -12.47 12.90
N TYR A 249 -11.12 -11.32 12.64
CA TYR A 249 -9.85 -10.95 13.27
C TYR A 249 -10.08 -10.51 14.72
N ILE A 250 -9.48 -11.24 15.67
CA ILE A 250 -9.63 -11.04 17.11
C ILE A 250 -8.47 -10.19 17.64
N VAL A 251 -8.75 -9.16 18.39
CA VAL A 251 -7.79 -8.24 19.02
C VAL A 251 -7.89 -8.29 20.53
N ARG A 252 -6.82 -7.92 21.22
CA ARG A 252 -6.78 -7.78 22.70
C ARG A 252 -7.31 -9.02 23.43
N ASN A 253 -6.73 -10.18 23.14
CA ASN A 253 -7.10 -11.43 23.81
C ASN A 253 -8.60 -11.79 23.79
N GLY A 254 -9.34 -11.29 22.78
CA GLY A 254 -10.74 -11.59 22.61
C GLY A 254 -11.70 -10.46 23.03
N GLU A 255 -11.19 -9.30 23.43
CA GLU A 255 -12.03 -8.17 23.85
C GLU A 255 -12.62 -7.37 22.66
N ALA A 256 -12.02 -7.49 21.48
CA ALA A 256 -12.49 -6.78 20.30
C ALA A 256 -12.28 -7.56 19.01
N LEU A 257 -13.08 -7.22 18.00
CA LEU A 257 -13.00 -7.72 16.63
C LEU A 257 -12.73 -6.56 15.69
N ALA A 258 -11.90 -6.77 14.66
CA ALA A 258 -11.52 -5.68 13.79
C ALA A 258 -11.50 -6.06 12.31
N TYR A 259 -11.68 -5.07 11.44
CA TYR A 259 -11.53 -5.18 9.99
C TYR A 259 -11.10 -3.85 9.37
N ILE A 260 -10.61 -3.89 8.13
CA ILE A 260 -10.31 -2.69 7.35
C ILE A 260 -11.53 -2.30 6.51
N ILE A 261 -12.00 -1.06 6.66
CA ILE A 261 -13.01 -0.44 5.81
C ILE A 261 -12.32 0.37 4.69
N GLN A 262 -12.91 0.36 3.49
CA GLN A 262 -12.41 1.12 2.34
C GLN A 262 -13.42 2.19 1.90
N TYR A 263 -12.95 3.41 1.75
CA TYR A 263 -13.75 4.56 1.27
C TYR A 263 -13.67 4.71 -0.26
N HIS A 264 -13.83 3.61 -0.98
CA HIS A 264 -14.13 3.61 -2.41
C HIS A 264 -15.66 3.50 -2.59
N GLY A 265 -16.21 4.04 -3.67
CA GLY A 265 -17.64 3.88 -3.95
C GLY A 265 -18.03 2.40 -3.98
N GLU A 266 -19.15 2.04 -3.33
CA GLU A 266 -19.70 0.71 -3.40
C GLU A 266 -20.21 0.43 -4.80
N THR A 267 -20.01 -0.81 -5.28
CA THR A 267 -20.49 -1.26 -6.58
C THR A 267 -21.92 -1.81 -6.54
N ARG A 268 -22.39 -2.17 -5.33
CA ARG A 268 -23.74 -2.72 -5.09
C ARG A 268 -24.33 -2.12 -3.83
N ALA A 269 -25.65 -1.85 -3.86
CA ALA A 269 -26.38 -1.44 -2.67
C ALA A 269 -26.30 -2.54 -1.60
N GLY A 270 -26.06 -2.14 -0.35
CA GLY A 270 -25.94 -3.08 0.78
C GLY A 270 -24.58 -3.76 0.94
N ASP A 271 -23.61 -3.55 0.04
CA ASP A 271 -22.24 -4.06 0.22
C ASP A 271 -21.37 -3.04 0.98
N SER A 272 -20.28 -3.54 1.57
CA SER A 272 -19.22 -2.73 2.16
C SER A 272 -17.90 -3.16 1.59
N ARG A 273 -17.16 -2.22 1.03
CA ARG A 273 -15.77 -2.46 0.64
C ARG A 273 -14.89 -2.45 1.87
N GLY A 274 -14.13 -3.50 2.03
CA GLY A 274 -13.22 -3.68 3.14
C GLY A 274 -12.40 -4.95 2.94
N GLN A 275 -11.74 -5.38 3.97
CA GLN A 275 -10.99 -6.64 4.02
C GLN A 275 -10.75 -7.11 5.44
N LEU A 276 -10.45 -8.39 5.59
CA LEU A 276 -9.95 -8.95 6.83
C LEU A 276 -8.51 -8.51 7.09
N LEU A 277 -8.15 -8.41 8.34
CA LEU A 277 -6.77 -8.10 8.76
C LEU A 277 -5.81 -9.29 8.64
N THR A 278 -6.35 -10.48 8.40
CA THR A 278 -5.59 -11.71 8.09
C THR A 278 -5.03 -11.72 6.67
N GLU A 279 -5.43 -10.77 5.82
CA GLU A 279 -4.99 -10.63 4.44
C GLU A 279 -3.95 -9.51 4.30
N PRO A 280 -3.07 -9.54 3.29
CA PRO A 280 -2.25 -8.38 2.92
C PRO A 280 -3.16 -7.21 2.52
N ILE A 281 -2.71 -5.96 2.75
CA ILE A 281 -3.51 -4.81 2.34
C ILE A 281 -3.65 -4.77 0.81
N LYS A 282 -4.84 -4.42 0.34
CA LYS A 282 -5.08 -4.17 -1.08
C LYS A 282 -4.28 -2.98 -1.57
N THR A 283 -4.23 -2.76 -2.87
CA THR A 283 -3.44 -1.67 -3.46
C THR A 283 -3.74 -0.32 -2.81
N ILE A 284 -2.74 0.26 -2.17
CA ILE A 284 -2.78 1.61 -1.61
C ILE A 284 -2.75 2.59 -2.79
N ASP A 285 -3.73 3.48 -2.86
CA ASP A 285 -3.79 4.57 -3.84
C ASP A 285 -3.25 5.88 -3.25
N THR A 286 -3.40 6.97 -4.00
CA THR A 286 -2.91 8.30 -3.61
C THR A 286 -3.77 9.01 -2.56
N SER A 287 -4.89 8.42 -2.15
CA SER A 287 -5.82 8.99 -1.19
C SER A 287 -5.91 8.12 0.06
N ASN A 288 -6.06 8.76 1.22
CA ASN A 288 -6.25 8.01 2.46
C ASN A 288 -7.67 7.43 2.52
N ARG A 289 -7.83 6.20 2.04
CA ARG A 289 -9.13 5.51 1.91
C ARG A 289 -9.29 4.29 2.80
N TYR A 290 -8.31 3.96 3.60
CA TYR A 290 -8.34 2.81 4.49
C TYR A 290 -8.59 3.25 5.93
N GLY A 291 -9.61 2.69 6.56
CA GLY A 291 -9.93 2.90 7.96
C GLY A 291 -9.93 1.59 8.73
N LEU A 292 -9.48 1.63 9.97
CA LEU A 292 -9.60 0.54 10.93
C LEU A 292 -10.91 0.70 11.68
N VAL A 293 -11.74 -0.35 11.64
CA VAL A 293 -12.95 -0.47 12.48
C VAL A 293 -12.68 -1.53 13.54
N THR A 294 -12.87 -1.20 14.80
CA THR A 294 -12.72 -2.10 15.94
C THR A 294 -14.02 -2.11 16.72
N ALA A 295 -14.65 -3.28 16.83
CA ALA A 295 -15.86 -3.50 17.60
C ALA A 295 -15.51 -4.21 18.92
N PHE A 296 -15.73 -3.57 20.03
CA PHE A 296 -15.58 -4.17 21.35
C PHE A 296 -16.75 -5.08 21.65
N ILE A 297 -16.46 -6.24 22.24
CA ILE A 297 -17.46 -7.27 22.55
C ILE A 297 -17.46 -7.55 24.05
N THR A 298 -18.65 -7.80 24.59
CA THR A 298 -18.85 -8.24 25.96
C THR A 298 -19.57 -9.59 25.94
N LYS A 299 -19.07 -10.54 26.73
CA LYS A 299 -19.66 -11.88 26.81
C LYS A 299 -21.07 -11.82 27.39
N TYR A 300 -22.01 -12.47 26.72
CA TYR A 300 -23.41 -12.55 27.17
C TYR A 300 -23.63 -13.87 27.91
N TYR A 301 -23.88 -13.79 29.22
CA TYR A 301 -24.14 -14.97 30.03
C TYR A 301 -25.64 -15.35 30.01
N LYS A 302 -25.97 -16.58 29.66
CA LYS A 302 -27.32 -17.11 29.50
C LYS A 302 -28.22 -16.94 30.76
N THR A 303 -27.63 -16.87 31.96
CA THR A 303 -28.34 -16.84 33.26
C THR A 303 -28.15 -15.54 34.04
N GLY A 304 -27.34 -14.60 33.55
CA GLY A 304 -27.12 -13.30 34.15
C GLY A 304 -28.25 -12.37 33.73
N ILE A 305 -29.16 -12.05 34.64
CA ILE A 305 -30.09 -10.92 34.50
C ILE A 305 -29.22 -9.68 34.71
N GLY A 306 -29.17 -8.77 33.70
CA GLY A 306 -28.52 -7.47 33.89
C GLY A 306 -29.13 -6.75 35.09
N GLN A 307 -28.35 -5.91 35.77
CA GLN A 307 -28.84 -5.05 36.83
C GLN A 307 -28.78 -3.59 36.38
N GLY A 308 -29.64 -2.75 36.95
CA GLY A 308 -29.59 -1.32 36.73
C GLY A 308 -28.29 -0.71 37.25
N CYS A 309 -27.78 0.31 36.58
CA CYS A 309 -26.56 1.03 37.02
C CYS A 309 -26.83 1.83 38.33
N ASP A 310 -28.07 1.97 38.71
CA ASP A 310 -28.59 2.61 39.94
C ASP A 310 -28.72 1.63 41.12
N GLU A 311 -28.49 0.34 40.90
CA GLU A 311 -28.52 -0.71 41.91
C GLU A 311 -27.09 -1.08 42.39
N PRO A 312 -26.92 -1.51 43.66
CA PRO A 312 -25.65 -2.03 44.13
C PRO A 312 -25.17 -3.24 43.29
N LEU A 313 -23.92 -3.26 42.95
CA LEU A 313 -23.34 -4.35 42.12
C LEU A 313 -23.55 -5.71 42.82
N HIS A 314 -24.08 -6.70 42.08
CA HIS A 314 -24.18 -8.07 42.57
C HIS A 314 -22.79 -8.64 42.94
N THR A 315 -22.74 -9.77 43.62
CA THR A 315 -21.53 -10.40 44.11
C THR A 315 -20.43 -10.46 43.04
N ILE A 316 -19.31 -9.78 43.31
CA ILE A 316 -18.12 -9.84 42.45
C ILE A 316 -17.47 -11.18 42.65
N THR A 317 -17.38 -12.00 41.59
CA THR A 317 -16.66 -13.26 41.62
C THR A 317 -15.17 -13.06 41.35
N THR A 318 -14.33 -14.00 41.76
CA THR A 318 -12.88 -13.94 41.62
C THR A 318 -12.39 -14.09 40.17
N SER A 319 -13.26 -14.44 39.23
CA SER A 319 -12.95 -14.52 37.80
C SER A 319 -13.13 -13.17 37.12
N PRO A 320 -12.13 -12.61 36.45
CA PRO A 320 -12.25 -11.34 35.75
C PRO A 320 -13.22 -11.44 34.56
N GLY A 321 -13.98 -10.37 34.27
CA GLY A 321 -14.80 -10.27 33.05
C GLY A 321 -16.28 -10.61 33.20
N HIS A 322 -16.84 -10.70 34.42
CA HIS A 322 -18.27 -11.02 34.64
C HIS A 322 -19.20 -9.82 34.56
N PHE A 323 -18.70 -8.60 34.57
CA PHE A 323 -19.48 -7.37 34.48
C PHE A 323 -19.03 -6.54 33.29
N GLY A 324 -19.96 -6.20 32.44
CA GLY A 324 -19.73 -5.31 31.29
C GLY A 324 -20.89 -4.29 31.23
N LEU A 325 -20.55 -3.03 30.94
CA LEU A 325 -21.57 -2.01 30.66
C LEU A 325 -22.17 -2.31 29.29
N VAL A 326 -23.48 -2.58 29.25
CA VAL A 326 -24.22 -2.78 27.99
C VAL A 326 -24.83 -1.44 27.60
N SER A 327 -24.35 -0.85 26.53
CA SER A 327 -24.95 0.32 25.92
C SER A 327 -25.90 -0.12 24.81
N ALA A 328 -27.22 -0.02 25.05
CA ALA A 328 -28.23 -0.15 24.02
C ALA A 328 -28.49 1.22 23.37
N PHE A 329 -28.70 1.27 22.07
CA PHE A 329 -29.02 2.50 21.35
C PHE A 329 -30.13 2.28 20.34
N LEU A 330 -30.88 3.35 20.06
CA LEU A 330 -31.93 3.34 19.05
C LEU A 330 -31.40 3.89 17.74
N ILE A 331 -31.62 3.17 16.64
CA ILE A 331 -31.38 3.69 15.29
C ILE A 331 -32.63 4.37 14.78
N LYS A 332 -32.49 5.62 14.31
CA LYS A 332 -33.52 6.34 13.58
C LYS A 332 -33.36 6.12 12.06
N TYR A 333 -34.45 5.72 11.43
CA TYR A 333 -34.49 5.59 9.96
C TYR A 333 -35.03 6.89 9.31
N TYR A 334 -34.36 8.02 9.60
CA TYR A 334 -34.61 9.31 8.95
C TYR A 334 -33.46 9.67 8.04
N GLY A 335 -33.76 10.32 6.92
CA GLY A 335 -32.72 10.98 6.13
C GLY A 335 -32.01 12.04 6.99
N GLY A 336 -30.76 11.75 7.42
CA GLY A 336 -29.95 12.63 8.26
C GLY A 336 -30.11 12.46 9.79
N GLY A 337 -30.85 11.49 10.26
CA GLY A 337 -31.01 11.21 11.70
C GLY A 337 -29.97 10.21 12.21
N CYS A 338 -29.31 10.56 13.33
CA CYS A 338 -28.46 9.66 14.10
C CYS A 338 -29.30 8.83 15.08
N GLY A 339 -28.78 7.70 15.53
CA GLY A 339 -29.31 6.99 16.67
C GLY A 339 -29.39 7.88 17.92
N GLN A 340 -30.12 7.46 18.90
CA GLN A 340 -30.15 8.10 20.22
C GLN A 340 -29.86 7.07 21.31
N THR A 341 -29.30 7.55 22.41
CA THR A 341 -29.10 6.77 23.63
C THR A 341 -30.42 6.55 24.36
N LEU A 342 -30.54 5.52 25.21
CA LEU A 342 -31.76 5.19 25.92
C LEU A 342 -31.98 6.05 27.16
N ASP A 343 -31.01 6.83 27.59
CA ASP A 343 -31.02 7.68 28.80
C ASP A 343 -31.72 9.02 28.64
N ARG A 344 -32.27 9.31 27.45
CA ARG A 344 -33.05 10.52 27.18
C ARG A 344 -34.41 10.20 26.57
N PRO A 345 -35.42 11.10 26.70
CA PRO A 345 -36.73 10.91 26.09
C PRO A 345 -36.66 10.65 24.60
N LEU A 346 -37.56 9.80 24.11
CA LEU A 346 -37.65 9.48 22.70
C LEU A 346 -37.91 10.74 21.88
N ASP A 347 -37.15 10.95 20.82
CA ASP A 347 -37.44 12.03 19.87
C ASP A 347 -38.80 11.80 19.22
N THR A 348 -39.33 12.80 18.52
CA THR A 348 -40.68 12.80 17.94
C THR A 348 -41.02 11.47 17.23
N ILE A 349 -42.06 10.79 17.74
CA ILE A 349 -42.60 9.58 17.12
C ILE A 349 -43.45 9.98 15.92
N THR A 350 -43.19 9.39 14.77
CA THR A 350 -43.93 9.63 13.53
C THR A 350 -44.83 8.42 13.21
N THR A 351 -45.76 8.58 12.30
CA THR A 351 -46.70 7.53 11.86
C THR A 351 -46.06 6.33 11.15
N LYS A 352 -44.76 6.35 10.88
CA LYS A 352 -44.01 5.21 10.33
C LYS A 352 -43.00 4.71 11.35
N ASP A 353 -42.84 3.39 11.46
CA ASP A 353 -41.84 2.76 12.30
C ASP A 353 -40.43 3.17 11.86
N ARG A 354 -39.76 4.03 12.64
CA ARG A 354 -38.47 4.62 12.32
C ARG A 354 -37.43 4.43 13.41
N PHE A 355 -37.76 3.68 14.45
CA PHE A 355 -36.84 3.34 15.52
C PHE A 355 -36.66 1.83 15.59
N GLY A 356 -35.42 1.38 15.65
CA GLY A 356 -35.06 -0.02 15.86
C GLY A 356 -34.09 -0.14 17.01
N LEU A 357 -34.36 -1.04 17.95
CA LEU A 357 -33.39 -1.45 18.96
C LEU A 357 -32.41 -2.41 18.30
N VAL A 358 -31.11 -2.07 18.32
CA VAL A 358 -30.08 -2.95 17.77
C VAL A 358 -29.37 -3.64 18.91
N ASN A 359 -29.66 -4.92 19.05
CA ASN A 359 -28.86 -5.87 19.81
C ASN A 359 -28.28 -6.90 18.83
N VAL A 360 -27.01 -6.78 18.52
CA VAL A 360 -26.31 -7.78 17.71
C VAL A 360 -25.67 -8.77 18.66
N ILE A 361 -26.24 -9.98 18.74
CA ILE A 361 -25.65 -11.09 19.48
C ILE A 361 -24.74 -11.84 18.49
N LEU A 362 -23.46 -11.88 18.81
CA LEU A 362 -22.45 -12.64 18.07
C LEU A 362 -22.28 -14.01 18.71
N ASP A 363 -22.25 -15.07 17.90
CA ASP A 363 -21.83 -16.39 18.37
C ASP A 363 -20.38 -16.61 17.89
N ILE A 364 -19.47 -16.68 18.86
CA ILE A 364 -18.05 -16.94 18.57
C ILE A 364 -17.69 -18.23 19.31
N LYS A 365 -17.48 -19.31 18.56
CA LYS A 365 -17.14 -20.64 19.09
C LYS A 365 -18.13 -21.16 20.13
N GLY A 366 -19.43 -20.93 19.93
CA GLY A 366 -20.50 -21.36 20.83
C GLY A 366 -20.77 -20.41 22.02
N GLU A 367 -20.01 -19.34 22.13
CA GLU A 367 -20.19 -18.31 23.16
C GLU A 367 -20.86 -17.08 22.57
N LYS A 368 -21.82 -16.52 23.29
CA LYS A 368 -22.57 -15.33 22.86
C LYS A 368 -21.96 -14.05 23.36
N TYR A 369 -21.83 -13.10 22.46
CA TYR A 369 -21.29 -11.75 22.73
C TYR A 369 -22.21 -10.67 22.17
N ILE A 370 -22.13 -9.48 22.73
CA ILE A 370 -22.76 -8.26 22.20
C ILE A 370 -21.68 -7.24 21.88
N ILE A 371 -21.91 -6.41 20.86
CA ILE A 371 -21.04 -5.29 20.56
C ILE A 371 -21.34 -4.18 21.56
N SER A 372 -20.37 -3.81 22.38
CA SER A 372 -20.49 -2.76 23.40
C SER A 372 -20.06 -1.39 22.90
N ASP A 373 -19.09 -1.33 21.97
CA ASP A 373 -18.65 -0.07 21.35
C ASP A 373 -17.99 -0.33 19.97
N ILE A 374 -17.91 0.71 19.16
CA ILE A 374 -17.28 0.66 17.83
C ILE A 374 -16.34 1.86 17.68
N PHE A 375 -15.08 1.59 17.44
CA PHE A 375 -14.05 2.60 17.19
C PHE A 375 -13.74 2.69 15.70
N LEU A 376 -13.41 3.89 15.25
CA LEU A 376 -13.02 4.15 13.86
C LEU A 376 -11.90 5.18 13.79
N ARG A 377 -10.85 4.84 13.07
CA ARG A 377 -9.83 5.78 12.58
C ARG A 377 -9.37 5.43 11.17
N MET A 378 -8.79 6.41 10.49
CA MET A 378 -8.05 6.14 9.25
C MET A 378 -6.72 5.46 9.58
N LEU A 379 -6.19 4.66 8.65
CA LEU A 379 -4.84 4.14 8.77
C LEU A 379 -3.83 5.29 8.71
N LYS A 380 -2.82 5.21 9.56
CA LYS A 380 -1.73 6.20 9.62
C LYS A 380 -0.81 6.04 8.40
N PRO A 381 -0.20 7.13 7.90
CA PRO A 381 0.81 7.02 6.85
C PRO A 381 1.94 6.05 7.18
N GLU A 382 2.37 5.99 8.44
CA GLU A 382 3.40 5.06 8.91
C GLU A 382 2.98 3.58 8.77
N GLU A 383 1.71 3.24 9.03
CA GLU A 383 1.18 1.90 8.80
C GLU A 383 1.15 1.58 7.30
N LEU A 384 0.62 2.51 6.48
CA LEU A 384 0.56 2.35 5.03
C LEU A 384 1.96 2.22 4.40
N LYS A 385 2.95 2.96 4.92
CA LYS A 385 4.36 2.90 4.50
C LYS A 385 4.92 1.48 4.63
N VAL A 386 4.80 0.89 5.82
CA VAL A 386 5.30 -0.47 6.08
C VAL A 386 4.50 -1.52 5.31
N MET A 387 3.18 -1.34 5.20
CA MET A 387 2.32 -2.22 4.38
C MET A 387 2.66 -2.14 2.88
N GLN A 388 3.17 -0.99 2.38
CA GLN A 388 3.68 -0.87 1.01
C GLN A 388 5.05 -1.54 0.84
N GLY A 389 5.71 -1.93 1.93
CA GLY A 389 7.01 -2.61 1.91
C GLY A 389 8.21 -1.70 2.08
N PHE A 390 8.03 -0.45 2.50
CA PHE A 390 9.14 0.42 2.90
C PHE A 390 9.72 0.00 4.25
N PRO A 391 11.00 0.26 4.51
CA PRO A 391 11.62 0.13 5.82
C PRO A 391 10.91 1.03 6.87
N LYS A 392 10.92 0.59 8.13
CA LYS A 392 10.27 1.35 9.22
C LYS A 392 10.87 2.74 9.43
N ASP A 393 12.16 2.87 9.24
CA ASP A 393 12.96 4.09 9.40
C ASP A 393 12.91 5.04 8.19
N TYR A 394 12.27 4.63 7.07
CA TYR A 394 12.12 5.47 5.88
C TYR A 394 11.30 6.72 6.21
N ILE A 395 11.86 7.90 5.98
CA ILE A 395 11.27 9.19 6.36
C ILE A 395 10.25 9.62 5.29
N ILE A 396 8.99 9.79 5.70
CA ILE A 396 7.88 10.23 4.83
C ILE A 396 7.17 11.49 5.35
N ASP A 397 7.39 11.84 6.60
CA ASP A 397 6.65 12.92 7.29
C ASP A 397 7.27 14.31 7.08
N ARG A 398 8.46 14.39 6.50
CA ARG A 398 9.22 15.64 6.27
C ARG A 398 10.10 15.55 5.03
N ASP A 399 10.50 16.70 4.53
CA ASP A 399 11.45 16.81 3.43
C ASP A 399 12.90 17.00 3.93
N TYR A 400 13.85 17.09 2.99
CA TYR A 400 15.28 17.33 3.24
C TYR A 400 15.55 18.64 4.00
N ASN A 401 14.65 19.62 3.92
CA ASN A 401 14.72 20.87 4.65
C ASN A 401 13.98 20.81 6.00
N TRP A 402 13.62 19.62 6.49
CA TRP A 402 12.89 19.38 7.73
C TRP A 402 11.47 19.96 7.76
N LYS A 403 10.93 20.36 6.62
CA LYS A 403 9.56 20.82 6.49
C LYS A 403 8.60 19.62 6.52
N LYS A 404 7.64 19.66 7.44
CA LYS A 404 6.63 18.61 7.58
C LYS A 404 5.71 18.52 6.35
N TYR A 405 5.43 17.30 5.92
CA TYR A 405 4.45 17.03 4.88
C TYR A 405 3.05 16.81 5.47
N PRO A 406 2.00 17.37 4.85
CA PRO A 406 0.62 17.00 5.16
C PRO A 406 0.39 15.49 4.95
N ILE A 407 -0.48 14.88 5.77
CA ILE A 407 -0.84 13.45 5.67
C ILE A 407 -1.21 13.04 4.24
N ALA A 408 -2.01 13.87 3.55
CA ALA A 408 -2.42 13.59 2.17
C ALA A 408 -1.22 13.44 1.21
N LYS A 409 -0.17 14.27 1.36
CA LYS A 409 1.06 14.14 0.56
C LYS A 409 1.83 12.87 0.91
N GLN A 410 1.94 12.54 2.19
CA GLN A 410 2.59 11.29 2.63
C GLN A 410 1.90 10.07 2.00
N VAL A 411 0.58 9.98 2.11
CA VAL A 411 -0.20 8.87 1.52
C VAL A 411 -0.06 8.84 0.00
N ALA A 412 -0.10 9.99 -0.67
CA ALA A 412 0.06 10.08 -2.12
C ALA A 412 1.43 9.54 -2.59
N ARG A 413 2.51 9.84 -1.85
CA ARG A 413 3.86 9.32 -2.15
C ARG A 413 3.94 7.81 -1.96
N ILE A 414 3.35 7.28 -0.88
CA ILE A 414 3.30 5.83 -0.63
C ILE A 414 2.51 5.14 -1.75
N GLY A 415 1.32 5.63 -2.09
CA GLY A 415 0.44 5.02 -3.08
C GLY A 415 1.00 5.03 -4.51
N ASN A 416 1.74 6.10 -4.90
CA ASN A 416 2.39 6.18 -6.19
C ASN A 416 3.71 5.40 -6.27
N SER A 417 4.19 4.86 -5.16
CA SER A 417 5.50 4.24 -5.12
C SER A 417 5.51 2.82 -5.70
N VAL A 418 6.63 2.45 -6.29
CA VAL A 418 7.00 1.06 -6.51
C VAL A 418 7.08 0.36 -5.16
N VAL A 419 6.66 -0.90 -5.07
CA VAL A 419 6.86 -1.72 -3.88
C VAL A 419 8.35 -2.06 -3.75
N PRO A 420 9.07 -1.60 -2.70
CA PRO A 420 10.52 -1.80 -2.58
C PRO A 420 10.97 -3.25 -2.71
N ILE A 421 10.25 -4.18 -2.08
CA ILE A 421 10.55 -5.62 -2.14
C ILE A 421 10.54 -6.13 -3.59
N MET A 422 9.67 -5.61 -4.46
CA MET A 422 9.62 -6.01 -5.87
C MET A 422 10.85 -5.53 -6.63
N ALA A 423 11.27 -4.28 -6.41
CA ALA A 423 12.50 -3.76 -7.00
C ALA A 423 13.73 -4.55 -6.49
N GLU A 424 13.80 -4.84 -5.19
CA GLU A 424 14.85 -5.68 -4.59
C GLU A 424 14.96 -7.05 -5.28
N LYS A 425 13.85 -7.77 -5.38
CA LYS A 425 13.82 -9.13 -5.95
C LYS A 425 14.22 -9.15 -7.43
N LEU A 426 13.71 -8.19 -8.21
CA LEU A 426 14.03 -8.05 -9.64
C LEU A 426 15.52 -7.70 -9.88
N VAL A 427 16.05 -6.78 -9.07
CA VAL A 427 17.47 -6.39 -9.17
C VAL A 427 18.38 -7.53 -8.73
N LYS A 428 18.08 -8.21 -7.63
CA LYS A 428 18.84 -9.42 -7.19
C LYS A 428 18.84 -10.52 -8.26
N ALA A 429 17.73 -10.70 -8.98
CA ALA A 429 17.64 -11.72 -10.03
C ALA A 429 18.44 -11.37 -11.30
N ASN A 430 18.58 -10.08 -11.63
CA ASN A 430 19.16 -9.63 -12.89
C ASN A 430 20.54 -8.98 -12.75
N CYS A 431 20.82 -8.30 -11.66
CA CYS A 431 22.03 -7.51 -11.46
C CYS A 431 22.80 -7.87 -10.16
N PRO A 432 22.93 -9.16 -9.76
CA PRO A 432 23.59 -9.53 -8.51
C PRO A 432 25.08 -9.12 -8.49
N TYR A 433 25.69 -8.99 -9.66
CA TYR A 433 27.08 -8.59 -9.86
C TYR A 433 27.36 -7.10 -9.52
N LEU A 434 26.30 -6.29 -9.33
CA LEU A 434 26.42 -4.91 -8.87
C LEU A 434 26.43 -4.77 -7.36
N LYS A 435 26.20 -5.87 -6.61
CA LYS A 435 26.20 -5.87 -5.15
C LYS A 435 27.60 -5.46 -4.65
N VAL A 436 27.62 -4.48 -3.75
CA VAL A 436 28.86 -4.12 -3.04
C VAL A 436 29.12 -5.22 -2.02
N GLY A 437 30.35 -5.75 -2.00
CA GLY A 437 30.75 -6.74 -0.99
C GLY A 437 30.56 -6.18 0.42
N GLU A 438 30.03 -7.00 1.32
CA GLU A 438 30.03 -6.67 2.74
C GLU A 438 31.49 -6.49 3.15
N ARG A 439 31.84 -5.32 3.72
CA ARG A 439 33.12 -5.18 4.40
C ARG A 439 33.13 -6.24 5.49
N MET A 440 34.01 -7.21 5.37
CA MET A 440 34.25 -8.17 6.46
C MET A 440 34.64 -7.35 7.68
N PRO A 441 33.85 -7.41 8.79
CA PRO A 441 34.15 -6.56 9.95
C PRO A 441 35.41 -6.95 10.72
N ASN A 442 36.17 -7.95 10.25
CA ASN A 442 37.36 -8.47 10.90
C ASN A 442 38.55 -8.58 9.93
N MET A 443 39.07 -7.44 9.50
CA MET A 443 40.49 -7.41 9.19
C MET A 443 41.23 -7.18 10.53
N SER A 444 41.61 -8.22 11.22
CA SER A 444 42.66 -8.11 12.25
C SER A 444 43.96 -7.80 11.52
N ILE A 445 44.53 -6.66 11.78
CA ILE A 445 45.90 -6.36 11.41
C ILE A 445 46.75 -7.20 12.36
N ASP A 446 47.46 -8.18 11.82
CA ASP A 446 48.44 -8.92 12.56
C ASP A 446 49.70 -8.05 12.66
N ASP A 447 49.84 -7.30 13.75
CA ASP A 447 50.95 -6.38 14.04
C ASP A 447 52.27 -7.14 14.30
N THR A 448 52.29 -8.47 14.31
CA THR A 448 53.47 -9.29 14.53
C THR A 448 54.29 -9.58 13.26
N GLN A 449 53.78 -9.18 12.08
CA GLN A 449 54.46 -9.37 10.82
C GLN A 449 55.06 -8.04 10.29
N GLU A 450 56.36 -8.08 9.94
CA GLU A 450 57.09 -6.92 9.37
C GLU A 450 56.56 -6.49 7.94
N GLN A 451 55.63 -7.23 7.35
CA GLN A 451 54.99 -6.88 6.12
C GLN A 451 53.45 -6.95 6.24
N LEU A 452 52.78 -5.81 6.11
CA LEU A 452 51.33 -5.72 5.97
C LEU A 452 50.94 -6.33 4.62
N ARG A 453 50.26 -7.48 4.61
CA ARG A 453 49.60 -8.07 3.43
C ARG A 453 48.15 -7.71 3.44
N PHE A 454 47.73 -6.95 2.44
CA PHE A 454 46.31 -6.78 2.12
C PHE A 454 45.92 -7.99 1.23
N ALA A 455 44.98 -8.81 1.75
CA ALA A 455 44.35 -9.89 1.00
C ALA A 455 43.13 -9.37 0.27
#